data_6e5a4432b6a6fb4fd72e6c599ee18082
#
_entry.id   6e5a4432b6a6fb4fd72e6c599ee18082
#
_cell.length_a   1.000
_cell.length_b   1.000
_cell.length_c   1.000
_cell.angle_alpha   90.00
_cell.angle_beta   90.00
_cell.angle_gamma   90.00
#
_symmetry.space_group_name_H-M   'P 1'
#
loop_
_entity.id
_entity.type
_entity.pdbx_description
1 polymer ?
#
loop_
_entity_poly.entity_id
_entity_poly.type
_entity_poly.pdbx_seq_one_letter_code
_entity_poly.pdbx_strand_id
1 'polypeptide(L)'
;MELSEQPGSGANSKPRPLDRLTLTQARRIALAAQGFGERRPGAPSRRHVERMLGRLGLVQIDSVNVLVRAHYMPLFSRLGAYDAALLDRAAYGRKRRRLFEYWGHEASLIRLDLHPLLRWRMARAAGGEGIYSSTARFGADRRDFVDAVLRQVEARGPLSARELSEGGAGRGSWWGWSDGKRALEWLFWAGRVTTADRRSFERVYDLPERVLPAAVLAAPTPEEADAQRELIRIAARALGIATERDLRDYFRLDVADAKARIAELVEEGALAPVEVAGSPDIAYLDPAGRAGSKPRRSSRRSTR
;
A
#
# COMPACT_ATOMS: atom_id res chain seq x y z
N MET A 1 33.01 23.92 54.14
CA MET A 1 32.12 22.75 54.13
C MET A 1 31.79 22.52 52.64
N GLU A 2 32.71 21.80 51.98
CA GLU A 2 32.66 21.52 50.53
C GLU A 2 31.77 20.32 50.27
N LEU A 3 30.78 20.51 49.43
CA LEU A 3 29.96 19.40 48.90
C LEU A 3 30.60 18.96 47.59
N SER A 4 31.22 17.80 47.60
CA SER A 4 31.76 17.13 46.42
C SER A 4 30.61 16.55 45.58
N GLU A 5 30.45 17.10 44.38
CA GLU A 5 29.64 16.47 43.30
C GLU A 5 30.34 15.23 42.79
N GLN A 6 29.67 14.09 42.85
CA GLN A 6 30.08 12.87 42.16
C GLN A 6 29.57 12.90 40.72
N PRO A 7 30.39 12.60 39.72
CA PRO A 7 29.94 12.47 38.33
C PRO A 7 29.16 11.16 38.15
N GLY A 8 27.92 11.32 37.67
CA GLY A 8 27.05 10.19 37.32
C GLY A 8 27.69 9.27 36.32
N SER A 9 27.77 8.00 36.66
CA SER A 9 28.20 6.88 35.83
C SER A 9 27.26 6.75 34.65
N GLY A 10 27.62 7.25 33.46
CA GLY A 10 27.02 6.93 32.19
C GLY A 10 27.24 5.46 31.90
N ALA A 11 26.21 4.64 32.10
CA ALA A 11 26.22 3.23 31.75
C ALA A 11 26.36 3.08 30.24
N ASN A 12 27.59 2.84 29.79
CA ASN A 12 27.91 2.46 28.42
C ASN A 12 27.45 1.00 28.21
N SER A 13 26.13 0.81 28.00
CA SER A 13 25.57 -0.50 27.69
C SER A 13 26.03 -0.89 26.29
N LYS A 14 26.92 -1.89 26.22
CA LYS A 14 27.29 -2.51 24.93
C LYS A 14 26.04 -2.87 24.15
N PRO A 15 25.98 -2.56 22.84
CA PRO A 15 24.82 -2.91 22.02
C PRO A 15 24.54 -4.40 22.15
N ARG A 16 23.28 -4.74 22.40
CA ARG A 16 22.84 -6.13 22.53
C ARG A 16 23.05 -6.81 21.18
N PRO A 17 23.67 -8.02 21.14
CA PRO A 17 23.85 -8.72 19.88
C PRO A 17 22.49 -8.96 19.20
N LEU A 18 22.44 -8.75 17.88
CA LEU A 18 21.23 -8.96 17.11
C LEU A 18 20.85 -10.45 17.13
N ASP A 19 19.56 -10.73 17.21
CA ASP A 19 19.04 -12.08 17.02
C ASP A 19 19.40 -12.58 15.62
N ARG A 20 19.92 -13.80 15.52
CA ARG A 20 20.29 -14.42 14.25
C ARG A 20 19.29 -15.49 13.84
N LEU A 21 18.77 -15.38 12.62
CA LEU A 21 17.85 -16.33 12.02
C LEU A 21 18.52 -17.11 10.89
N THR A 22 18.17 -18.37 10.74
CA THR A 22 18.50 -19.12 9.53
C THR A 22 17.60 -18.66 8.37
N LEU A 23 18.05 -18.83 7.13
CA LEU A 23 17.24 -18.55 5.95
C LEU A 23 15.90 -19.33 5.96
N THR A 24 15.90 -20.56 6.47
CA THR A 24 14.68 -21.37 6.61
C THR A 24 13.69 -20.75 7.60
N GLN A 25 14.17 -20.22 8.73
CA GLN A 25 13.32 -19.51 9.69
C GLN A 25 12.73 -18.23 9.07
N ALA A 26 13.57 -17.43 8.41
CA ALA A 26 13.13 -16.20 7.72
C ALA A 26 12.03 -16.50 6.68
N ARG A 27 12.22 -17.51 5.82
CA ARG A 27 11.21 -17.94 4.85
C ARG A 27 9.90 -18.36 5.49
N ARG A 28 9.95 -19.13 6.60
CA ARG A 28 8.75 -19.56 7.33
C ARG A 28 7.99 -18.37 7.92
N ILE A 29 8.70 -17.40 8.47
CA ILE A 29 8.10 -16.17 9.01
C ILE A 29 7.41 -15.40 7.87
N ALA A 30 8.09 -15.17 6.75
CA ALA A 30 7.54 -14.45 5.60
C ALA A 30 6.28 -15.14 5.03
N LEU A 31 6.33 -16.46 4.82
CA LEU A 31 5.19 -17.21 4.31
C LEU A 31 4.00 -17.20 5.28
N ALA A 32 4.28 -17.34 6.59
CA ALA A 32 3.23 -17.30 7.63
C ALA A 32 2.56 -15.91 7.68
N ALA A 33 3.35 -14.82 7.65
CA ALA A 33 2.85 -13.46 7.63
C ALA A 33 1.90 -13.22 6.46
N GLN A 34 2.22 -13.75 5.30
CA GLN A 34 1.40 -13.61 4.09
C GLN A 34 0.24 -14.61 3.99
N GLY A 35 0.05 -15.51 4.97
CA GLY A 35 -1.08 -16.42 5.04
C GLY A 35 -0.96 -17.70 4.23
N PHE A 36 0.23 -18.04 3.72
CA PHE A 36 0.41 -19.29 2.94
C PHE A 36 0.30 -20.57 3.77
N GLY A 37 0.46 -20.48 5.10
CA GLY A 37 0.31 -21.62 6.01
C GLY A 37 -1.12 -21.87 6.49
N GLU A 38 -2.09 -21.06 6.11
CA GLU A 38 -3.48 -21.19 6.54
C GLU A 38 -4.23 -22.24 5.73
N ARG A 39 -5.18 -22.92 6.38
CA ARG A 39 -6.08 -23.84 5.69
C ARG A 39 -6.97 -23.05 4.72
N ARG A 40 -6.98 -23.46 3.46
CA ARG A 40 -7.85 -22.88 2.45
C ARG A 40 -9.32 -23.16 2.79
N PRO A 41 -10.21 -22.17 2.65
CA PRO A 41 -11.64 -22.40 2.84
C PRO A 41 -12.20 -23.26 1.69
N GLY A 42 -13.16 -24.15 2.00
CA GLY A 42 -13.84 -24.93 0.96
C GLY A 42 -14.66 -24.06 0.01
N ALA A 43 -15.25 -22.96 0.53
CA ALA A 43 -15.98 -21.97 -0.25
C ALA A 43 -15.49 -20.55 0.15
N PRO A 44 -14.60 -19.94 -0.64
CA PRO A 44 -14.17 -18.58 -0.39
C PRO A 44 -15.33 -17.58 -0.43
N SER A 45 -15.36 -16.70 0.52
CA SER A 45 -16.42 -15.69 0.68
C SER A 45 -15.82 -14.29 0.87
N ARG A 46 -16.68 -13.26 0.87
CA ARG A 46 -16.27 -11.87 1.13
C ARG A 46 -15.40 -11.73 2.39
N ARG A 47 -15.72 -12.43 3.50
CA ARG A 47 -14.93 -12.38 4.74
C ARG A 47 -13.50 -12.89 4.54
N HIS A 48 -13.32 -13.89 3.70
CA HIS A 48 -11.99 -14.41 3.37
C HIS A 48 -11.18 -13.42 2.54
N VAL A 49 -11.81 -12.77 1.57
CA VAL A 49 -11.21 -11.67 0.77
C VAL A 49 -10.82 -10.52 1.69
N GLU A 50 -11.75 -10.01 2.52
CA GLU A 50 -11.49 -8.91 3.47
C GLU A 50 -10.35 -9.24 4.44
N ARG A 51 -10.26 -10.47 4.94
CA ARG A 51 -9.16 -10.92 5.80
C ARG A 51 -7.81 -10.89 5.06
N MET A 52 -7.77 -11.35 3.81
CA MET A 52 -6.54 -11.30 3.00
C MET A 52 -6.13 -9.86 2.68
N LEU A 53 -7.08 -9.01 2.31
CA LEU A 53 -6.83 -7.58 2.11
C LEU A 53 -6.37 -6.90 3.40
N GLY A 54 -6.95 -7.26 4.56
CA GLY A 54 -6.52 -6.80 5.87
C GLY A 54 -5.07 -7.14 6.19
N ARG A 55 -4.61 -8.29 5.72
CA ARG A 55 -3.23 -8.77 5.89
C ARG A 55 -2.25 -8.07 4.96
N LEU A 56 -2.62 -7.94 3.69
CA LEU A 56 -1.74 -7.39 2.66
C LEU A 56 -1.76 -5.85 2.61
N GLY A 57 -2.86 -5.22 3.01
CA GLY A 57 -3.03 -3.76 2.92
C GLY A 57 -3.34 -3.26 1.50
N LEU A 58 -2.71 -3.83 0.50
CA LEU A 58 -2.89 -3.49 -0.90
C LEU A 58 -2.75 -4.71 -1.83
N VAL A 59 -3.22 -4.55 -3.07
CA VAL A 59 -3.00 -5.47 -4.19
C VAL A 59 -2.66 -4.63 -5.43
N GLN A 60 -1.48 -4.86 -6.01
CA GLN A 60 -1.06 -4.15 -7.22
C GLN A 60 -1.94 -4.53 -8.41
N ILE A 61 -2.42 -3.53 -9.14
CA ILE A 61 -3.19 -3.70 -10.37
C ILE A 61 -2.22 -3.90 -11.53
N ASP A 62 -2.46 -4.93 -12.33
CA ASP A 62 -1.68 -5.19 -13.54
C ASP A 62 -2.58 -5.27 -14.77
N SER A 63 -2.14 -4.68 -15.87
CA SER A 63 -2.82 -4.70 -17.14
C SER A 63 -2.64 -6.03 -17.89
N VAL A 64 -1.57 -6.77 -17.60
CA VAL A 64 -1.28 -8.07 -18.23
C VAL A 64 -2.40 -9.06 -17.93
N ASN A 65 -2.96 -9.67 -18.97
CA ASN A 65 -4.09 -10.57 -18.91
C ASN A 65 -3.84 -11.79 -19.82
N VAL A 66 -3.08 -12.77 -19.32
CA VAL A 66 -2.82 -14.02 -20.04
C VAL A 66 -3.98 -15.01 -19.83
N LEU A 67 -4.14 -15.52 -18.61
CA LEU A 67 -5.28 -16.35 -18.18
C LEU A 67 -6.29 -15.52 -17.38
N VAL A 68 -5.80 -14.71 -16.48
CA VAL A 68 -6.52 -13.77 -15.63
C VAL A 68 -5.55 -12.64 -15.26
N ARG A 69 -6.06 -11.45 -14.95
CA ARG A 69 -5.20 -10.34 -14.54
C ARG A 69 -4.47 -10.65 -13.24
N ALA A 70 -3.19 -10.28 -13.16
CA ALA A 70 -2.30 -10.67 -12.08
C ALA A 70 -2.80 -10.26 -10.68
N HIS A 71 -3.56 -9.17 -10.55
CA HIS A 71 -4.08 -8.71 -9.25
C HIS A 71 -5.11 -9.65 -8.60
N TYR A 72 -5.66 -10.64 -9.33
CA TYR A 72 -6.47 -11.70 -8.73
C TYR A 72 -5.64 -12.82 -8.10
N MET A 73 -4.38 -12.96 -8.50
CA MET A 73 -3.50 -14.06 -8.07
C MET A 73 -3.13 -14.03 -6.57
N PRO A 74 -2.93 -12.88 -5.90
CA PRO A 74 -2.66 -12.86 -4.47
C PRO A 74 -3.75 -13.51 -3.62
N LEU A 75 -5.02 -13.37 -4.02
CA LEU A 75 -6.14 -14.03 -3.36
C LEU A 75 -6.21 -15.51 -3.73
N PHE A 76 -6.08 -15.82 -5.03
CA PHE A 76 -6.11 -17.22 -5.50
C PHE A 76 -5.03 -18.07 -4.82
N SER A 77 -3.82 -17.60 -4.70
CA SER A 77 -2.71 -18.35 -4.10
C SER A 77 -2.96 -18.71 -2.62
N ARG A 78 -3.79 -17.94 -1.92
CA ARG A 78 -4.12 -18.14 -0.50
C ARG A 78 -5.48 -18.79 -0.28
N LEU A 79 -6.46 -18.46 -1.08
CA LEU A 79 -7.84 -18.93 -0.90
C LEU A 79 -8.19 -20.14 -1.77
N GLY A 80 -7.41 -20.42 -2.82
CA GLY A 80 -7.79 -21.34 -3.89
C GLY A 80 -8.74 -20.69 -4.90
N ALA A 81 -9.47 -21.50 -5.66
CA ALA A 81 -10.46 -20.99 -6.60
C ALA A 81 -11.53 -20.17 -5.88
N TYR A 82 -11.76 -18.93 -6.33
CA TYR A 82 -12.74 -18.03 -5.76
C TYR A 82 -13.42 -17.21 -6.87
N ASP A 83 -14.60 -16.67 -6.55
CA ASP A 83 -15.29 -15.74 -7.46
C ASP A 83 -14.55 -14.40 -7.52
N ALA A 84 -13.91 -14.08 -8.65
CA ALA A 84 -13.17 -12.84 -8.88
C ALA A 84 -14.03 -11.59 -8.63
N ALA A 85 -15.35 -11.66 -8.87
CA ALA A 85 -16.27 -10.58 -8.59
C ALA A 85 -16.34 -10.19 -7.09
N LEU A 86 -15.83 -11.04 -6.17
CA LEU A 86 -15.68 -10.66 -4.77
C LEU A 86 -14.65 -9.53 -4.58
N LEU A 87 -13.54 -9.57 -5.33
CA LEU A 87 -12.55 -8.50 -5.32
C LEU A 87 -13.10 -7.25 -6.03
N ASP A 88 -13.73 -7.40 -7.19
CA ASP A 88 -14.30 -6.29 -7.95
C ASP A 88 -15.36 -5.55 -7.14
N ARG A 89 -16.24 -6.28 -6.46
CA ARG A 89 -17.23 -5.69 -5.55
C ARG A 89 -16.59 -4.99 -4.35
N ALA A 90 -15.47 -5.49 -3.84
CA ALA A 90 -14.72 -4.83 -2.77
C ALA A 90 -14.04 -3.54 -3.27
N ALA A 91 -13.60 -3.50 -4.52
CA ALA A 91 -12.93 -2.36 -5.13
C ALA A 91 -13.92 -1.29 -5.64
N TYR A 92 -14.99 -1.70 -6.33
CA TYR A 92 -15.85 -0.77 -7.10
C TYR A 92 -17.33 -0.80 -6.69
N GLY A 93 -17.72 -1.72 -5.82
CA GLY A 93 -19.12 -1.84 -5.37
C GLY A 93 -19.59 -0.66 -4.52
N ARG A 94 -20.59 0.11 -4.98
CA ARG A 94 -21.09 1.32 -4.31
C ARG A 94 -21.41 1.14 -2.81
N LYS A 95 -22.13 0.08 -2.43
CA LYS A 95 -22.58 -0.16 -1.04
C LYS A 95 -21.58 -0.93 -0.18
N ARG A 96 -20.60 -1.58 -0.76
CA ARG A 96 -19.72 -2.55 -0.08
C ARG A 96 -18.24 -2.35 -0.40
N ARG A 97 -17.89 -1.16 -0.87
CA ARG A 97 -16.51 -0.79 -1.16
C ARG A 97 -15.63 -0.99 0.09
N ARG A 98 -14.48 -1.58 -0.10
CA ARG A 98 -13.44 -1.82 0.92
C ARG A 98 -12.08 -1.32 0.47
N LEU A 99 -11.95 -1.05 -0.81
CA LEU A 99 -10.72 -0.62 -1.45
C LEU A 99 -10.97 0.67 -2.23
N PHE A 100 -9.92 1.42 -2.39
CA PHE A 100 -9.82 2.51 -3.36
C PHE A 100 -8.58 2.29 -4.21
N GLU A 101 -8.55 2.86 -5.39
CA GLU A 101 -7.41 2.80 -6.28
C GLU A 101 -6.53 4.02 -6.07
N TYR A 102 -5.24 3.80 -5.86
CA TYR A 102 -4.23 4.84 -5.81
C TYR A 102 -2.84 4.28 -6.05
N TRP A 103 -1.83 5.12 -6.05
CA TRP A 103 -0.43 4.76 -6.17
C TRP A 103 0.11 4.29 -4.80
N GLY A 104 0.13 2.98 -4.60
CA GLY A 104 0.80 2.32 -3.49
C GLY A 104 2.15 1.80 -3.94
N HIS A 105 2.22 0.49 -4.27
CA HIS A 105 3.28 -0.05 -5.10
C HIS A 105 2.74 -0.05 -6.53
N GLU A 106 3.10 0.93 -7.35
CA GLU A 106 2.43 1.22 -8.62
C GLU A 106 0.90 1.42 -8.44
N ALA A 107 0.10 1.33 -9.53
CA ALA A 107 -1.35 1.36 -9.41
C ALA A 107 -1.84 0.20 -8.55
N SER A 108 -2.53 0.49 -7.46
CA SER A 108 -2.92 -0.50 -6.47
C SER A 108 -4.36 -0.33 -6.00
N LEU A 109 -5.01 -1.45 -5.68
CA LEU A 109 -6.21 -1.48 -4.86
C LEU A 109 -5.77 -1.47 -3.39
N ILE A 110 -6.09 -0.43 -2.67
CA ILE A 110 -5.63 -0.17 -1.31
C ILE A 110 -6.85 -0.16 -0.38
N ARG A 111 -6.68 -0.65 0.85
CA ARG A 111 -7.75 -0.60 1.85
C ARG A 111 -8.18 0.83 2.12
N LEU A 112 -9.50 1.04 2.29
CA LEU A 112 -10.08 2.38 2.50
C LEU A 112 -9.56 3.07 3.76
N ASP A 113 -9.30 2.32 4.83
CA ASP A 113 -8.78 2.86 6.09
C ASP A 113 -7.32 3.35 5.98
N LEU A 114 -6.61 3.01 4.90
CA LEU A 114 -5.28 3.53 4.61
C LEU A 114 -5.30 4.85 3.79
N HIS A 115 -6.48 5.29 3.34
CA HIS A 115 -6.60 6.53 2.56
C HIS A 115 -6.02 7.76 3.30
N PRO A 116 -6.28 7.99 4.60
CA PRO A 116 -5.69 9.11 5.33
C PRO A 116 -4.15 9.06 5.35
N LEU A 117 -3.56 7.85 5.39
CA LEU A 117 -2.11 7.64 5.41
C LEU A 117 -1.41 7.98 4.07
N LEU A 118 -2.18 8.20 3.00
CA LEU A 118 -1.64 8.53 1.68
C LEU A 118 -1.94 9.98 1.25
N ARG A 119 -2.64 10.75 2.07
CA ARG A 119 -3.00 12.15 1.74
C ARG A 119 -1.78 13.07 1.65
N TRP A 120 -0.73 12.83 2.43
CA TRP A 120 0.53 13.56 2.29
C TRP A 120 1.13 13.40 0.88
N ARG A 121 1.04 12.20 0.29
CA ARG A 121 1.49 11.93 -1.08
C ARG A 121 0.62 12.67 -2.10
N MET A 122 -0.69 12.74 -1.87
CA MET A 122 -1.62 13.52 -2.69
C MET A 122 -1.28 15.01 -2.63
N ALA A 123 -0.95 15.53 -1.44
CA ALA A 123 -0.54 16.91 -1.24
C ALA A 123 0.79 17.22 -1.94
N ARG A 124 1.81 16.37 -1.81
CA ARG A 124 3.07 16.48 -2.56
C ARG A 124 2.83 16.47 -4.07
N ALA A 125 1.99 15.55 -4.55
CA ALA A 125 1.63 15.45 -5.97
C ALA A 125 0.93 16.72 -6.50
N ALA A 126 0.07 17.33 -5.72
CA ALA A 126 -0.56 18.61 -6.06
C ALA A 126 0.46 19.74 -6.19
N GLY A 127 1.58 19.70 -5.47
CA GLY A 127 2.76 20.56 -5.61
C GLY A 127 3.70 20.15 -6.75
N GLY A 128 3.45 19.04 -7.44
CA GLY A 128 4.31 18.51 -8.50
C GLY A 128 5.45 17.62 -8.01
N GLU A 129 5.44 17.21 -6.73
CA GLU A 129 6.47 16.38 -6.12
C GLU A 129 6.05 14.91 -6.06
N GLY A 130 7.02 13.99 -6.17
CA GLY A 130 6.78 12.55 -6.02
C GLY A 130 5.98 11.90 -7.15
N ILE A 131 5.82 12.59 -8.28
CA ILE A 131 5.15 12.11 -9.49
C ILE A 131 6.08 12.19 -10.70
N TYR A 132 5.69 11.58 -11.81
CA TYR A 132 6.47 11.65 -13.04
C TYR A 132 6.66 13.10 -13.48
N SER A 133 7.88 13.49 -13.80
CA SER A 133 8.26 14.86 -14.20
C SER A 133 7.43 15.40 -15.37
N SER A 134 7.05 14.54 -16.31
CA SER A 134 6.16 14.90 -17.43
C SER A 134 4.74 15.24 -16.97
N THR A 135 4.23 14.53 -15.95
CA THR A 135 2.90 14.79 -15.35
C THR A 135 2.94 16.06 -14.50
N ALA A 136 4.00 16.24 -13.70
CA ALA A 136 4.20 17.45 -12.90
C ALA A 136 4.24 18.71 -13.78
N ARG A 137 5.10 18.69 -14.81
CA ARG A 137 5.22 19.79 -15.78
C ARG A 137 3.87 20.08 -16.46
N PHE A 138 3.18 19.05 -16.93
CA PHE A 138 1.87 19.23 -17.55
C PHE A 138 0.89 19.92 -16.61
N GLY A 139 0.81 19.50 -15.35
CA GLY A 139 -0.07 20.11 -14.35
C GLY A 139 0.27 21.57 -14.06
N ALA A 140 1.57 21.93 -14.08
CA ALA A 140 2.01 23.32 -13.92
C ALA A 140 1.69 24.18 -15.16
N ASP A 141 2.08 23.70 -16.35
CA ASP A 141 1.97 24.45 -17.62
C ASP A 141 0.54 24.60 -18.13
N ARG A 142 -0.37 23.69 -17.74
CA ARG A 142 -1.74 23.59 -18.27
C ARG A 142 -2.79 23.62 -17.15
N ARG A 143 -2.56 24.44 -16.11
CA ARG A 143 -3.44 24.50 -14.93
C ARG A 143 -4.89 24.78 -15.29
N ASP A 144 -5.16 25.78 -16.15
CA ASP A 144 -6.52 26.12 -16.57
C ASP A 144 -7.24 24.96 -17.27
N PHE A 145 -6.49 24.17 -18.06
CA PHE A 145 -7.02 22.99 -18.72
C PHE A 145 -7.32 21.86 -17.71
N VAL A 146 -6.43 21.63 -16.75
CA VAL A 146 -6.65 20.66 -15.66
C VAL A 146 -7.90 21.02 -14.86
N ASP A 147 -8.07 22.30 -14.52
CA ASP A 147 -9.25 22.80 -13.81
C ASP A 147 -10.53 22.69 -14.66
N ALA A 148 -10.45 22.89 -15.99
CA ALA A 148 -11.57 22.67 -16.89
C ALA A 148 -11.99 21.19 -16.95
N VAL A 149 -11.02 20.26 -16.94
CA VAL A 149 -11.30 18.82 -16.85
C VAL A 149 -11.95 18.46 -15.51
N LEU A 150 -11.47 19.02 -14.39
CA LEU A 150 -12.10 18.82 -13.09
C LEU A 150 -13.56 19.27 -13.10
N ARG A 151 -13.84 20.47 -13.60
CA ARG A 151 -15.23 20.97 -13.74
C ARG A 151 -16.12 20.06 -14.60
N GLN A 152 -15.58 19.38 -15.61
CA GLN A 152 -16.36 18.38 -16.36
C GLN A 152 -16.72 17.17 -15.49
N VAL A 153 -15.79 16.67 -14.66
CA VAL A 153 -16.07 15.58 -13.71
C VAL A 153 -17.10 16.05 -12.67
N GLU A 154 -16.98 17.26 -12.15
CA GLU A 154 -17.95 17.84 -11.21
C GLU A 154 -19.37 17.92 -11.78
N ALA A 155 -19.50 18.40 -13.02
CA ALA A 155 -20.78 18.64 -13.66
C ALA A 155 -21.46 17.37 -14.17
N ARG A 156 -20.68 16.41 -14.70
CA ARG A 156 -21.22 15.25 -15.45
C ARG A 156 -21.19 13.96 -14.65
N GLY A 157 -20.43 13.89 -13.55
CA GLY A 157 -20.23 12.69 -12.75
C GLY A 157 -19.13 11.78 -13.30
N PRO A 158 -19.23 10.44 -13.14
CA PRO A 158 -18.15 9.54 -13.50
C PRO A 158 -17.82 9.58 -14.99
N LEU A 159 -16.55 9.88 -15.33
CA LEU A 159 -16.06 10.01 -16.70
C LEU A 159 -14.78 9.19 -16.91
N SER A 160 -14.67 8.53 -18.05
CA SER A 160 -13.39 8.07 -18.58
C SER A 160 -12.69 9.16 -19.40
N ALA A 161 -11.41 8.98 -19.71
CA ALA A 161 -10.68 9.93 -20.55
C ALA A 161 -11.30 10.11 -21.94
N ARG A 162 -11.97 9.10 -22.47
CA ARG A 162 -12.64 9.13 -23.79
C ARG A 162 -13.92 9.95 -23.80
N GLU A 163 -14.54 10.13 -22.63
CA GLU A 163 -15.82 10.84 -22.48
C GLU A 163 -15.63 12.34 -22.24
N LEU A 164 -14.40 12.84 -22.15
CA LEU A 164 -14.12 14.27 -22.06
C LEU A 164 -14.47 14.97 -23.37
N SER A 165 -15.15 16.14 -23.27
CA SER A 165 -15.61 16.90 -24.42
C SER A 165 -14.49 17.59 -25.19
N GLU A 166 -13.35 17.89 -24.53
CA GLU A 166 -12.16 18.47 -25.14
C GLU A 166 -10.92 17.67 -24.79
N GLY A 167 -10.11 17.35 -25.79
CA GLY A 167 -8.84 16.61 -25.59
C GLY A 167 -8.98 15.10 -25.44
N GLY A 168 -10.17 14.53 -25.60
CA GLY A 168 -10.40 13.07 -25.55
C GLY A 168 -9.89 12.34 -26.79
N ALA A 169 -9.89 13.00 -27.97
CA ALA A 169 -9.34 12.47 -29.21
C ALA A 169 -8.04 13.22 -29.55
N GLY A 170 -6.92 12.81 -29.01
CA GLY A 170 -5.62 13.38 -29.35
C GLY A 170 -5.28 13.15 -30.83
N ARG A 171 -5.15 14.23 -31.60
CA ARG A 171 -4.45 14.24 -32.89
C ARG A 171 -2.96 14.12 -32.58
N GLY A 172 -2.44 12.92 -32.50
CA GLY A 172 -0.99 12.75 -32.42
C GLY A 172 -0.58 11.49 -31.68
N SER A 173 0.21 10.70 -32.38
CA SER A 173 0.93 9.52 -31.90
C SER A 173 0.08 8.35 -31.44
N TRP A 174 0.20 7.25 -32.13
CA TRP A 174 -0.31 5.93 -31.84
C TRP A 174 -0.13 5.47 -30.36
N TRP A 175 0.82 6.09 -29.64
CA TRP A 175 1.17 5.77 -28.23
C TRP A 175 1.06 6.96 -27.27
N GLY A 176 0.61 8.14 -27.72
CA GLY A 176 0.50 9.36 -26.90
C GLY A 176 -0.77 9.38 -26.05
N TRP A 177 -0.63 9.75 -24.78
CA TRP A 177 -1.76 10.09 -23.94
C TRP A 177 -2.38 11.38 -24.45
N SER A 178 -3.73 11.42 -24.58
CA SER A 178 -4.43 12.68 -24.83
C SER A 178 -4.22 13.65 -23.65
N ASP A 179 -4.28 14.94 -23.89
CA ASP A 179 -4.17 15.95 -22.82
C ASP A 179 -5.22 15.74 -21.74
N GLY A 180 -6.44 15.32 -22.12
CA GLY A 180 -7.49 14.97 -21.16
C GLY A 180 -7.10 13.83 -20.23
N LYS A 181 -6.45 12.79 -20.76
CA LYS A 181 -5.94 11.68 -19.95
C LYS A 181 -4.82 12.15 -19.00
N ARG A 182 -3.92 13.02 -19.47
CA ARG A 182 -2.83 13.59 -18.64
C ARG A 182 -3.40 14.44 -17.51
N ALA A 183 -4.43 15.23 -17.79
CA ALA A 183 -5.12 16.02 -16.78
C ALA A 183 -5.81 15.15 -15.72
N LEU A 184 -6.52 14.10 -16.12
CA LEU A 184 -7.15 13.15 -15.20
C LEU A 184 -6.10 12.40 -14.36
N GLU A 185 -4.95 12.02 -14.92
CA GLU A 185 -3.86 11.39 -14.18
C GLU A 185 -3.24 12.36 -13.15
N TRP A 186 -3.05 13.62 -13.52
CA TRP A 186 -2.60 14.63 -12.55
C TRP A 186 -3.59 14.84 -11.41
N LEU A 187 -4.88 14.99 -11.74
CA LEU A 187 -5.97 15.12 -10.75
C LEU A 187 -6.07 13.89 -9.83
N PHE A 188 -5.84 12.72 -10.39
CA PHE A 188 -5.82 11.46 -9.63
C PHE A 188 -4.63 11.39 -8.68
N TRP A 189 -3.42 11.78 -9.13
CA TRP A 189 -2.25 11.88 -8.26
C TRP A 189 -2.48 12.88 -7.12
N ALA A 190 -3.07 14.03 -7.42
CA ALA A 190 -3.39 15.05 -6.45
C ALA A 190 -4.60 14.72 -5.55
N GLY A 191 -5.23 13.55 -5.73
CA GLY A 191 -6.40 13.13 -4.94
C GLY A 191 -7.66 13.95 -5.18
N ARG A 192 -7.69 14.77 -6.27
CA ARG A 192 -8.86 15.60 -6.64
C ARG A 192 -9.95 14.78 -7.33
N VAL A 193 -9.58 13.67 -7.93
CA VAL A 193 -10.49 12.63 -8.43
C VAL A 193 -10.02 11.26 -7.95
N THR A 194 -10.93 10.30 -7.92
CA THR A 194 -10.63 8.91 -7.60
C THR A 194 -11.28 7.98 -8.63
N THR A 195 -10.91 6.71 -8.66
CA THR A 195 -11.50 5.71 -9.54
C THR A 195 -12.85 5.27 -8.99
N ALA A 196 -13.92 5.63 -9.68
CA ALA A 196 -15.28 5.18 -9.38
C ALA A 196 -15.49 3.73 -9.81
N ASP A 197 -15.00 3.37 -11.00
CA ASP A 197 -15.16 2.08 -11.65
C ASP A 197 -14.06 1.86 -12.71
N ARG A 198 -14.01 0.65 -13.29
CA ARG A 198 -13.23 0.35 -14.50
C ARG A 198 -14.13 -0.26 -15.58
N ARG A 199 -14.10 0.34 -16.78
CA ARG A 199 -14.81 -0.17 -17.96
C ARG A 199 -13.78 -0.69 -18.97
N SER A 200 -13.83 -1.96 -19.32
CA SER A 200 -12.81 -2.59 -20.17
C SER A 200 -11.37 -2.27 -19.71
N PHE A 201 -11.17 -2.25 -18.39
CA PHE A 201 -9.92 -1.91 -17.71
C PHE A 201 -9.51 -0.43 -17.75
N GLU A 202 -10.22 0.43 -18.46
CA GLU A 202 -10.05 1.88 -18.40
C GLU A 202 -10.62 2.44 -17.09
N ARG A 203 -9.92 3.38 -16.44
CA ARG A 203 -10.41 4.07 -15.25
C ARG A 203 -11.58 4.98 -15.61
N VAL A 204 -12.60 4.94 -14.77
CA VAL A 204 -13.69 5.91 -14.74
C VAL A 204 -13.51 6.74 -13.48
N TYR A 205 -13.31 8.03 -13.64
CA TYR A 205 -12.99 8.96 -12.57
C TYR A 205 -14.21 9.71 -12.08
N ASP A 206 -14.31 9.93 -10.77
CA ASP A 206 -15.31 10.80 -10.15
C ASP A 206 -14.71 11.47 -8.92
N LEU A 207 -15.47 12.39 -8.32
CA LEU A 207 -15.05 13.09 -7.10
C LEU A 207 -14.94 12.10 -5.92
N PRO A 208 -13.94 12.26 -5.03
CA PRO A 208 -13.81 11.43 -3.84
C PRO A 208 -15.09 11.38 -2.99
N GLU A 209 -15.80 12.51 -2.86
CA GLU A 209 -17.01 12.65 -2.07
C GLU A 209 -18.19 11.81 -2.59
N ARG A 210 -18.18 11.48 -3.88
CA ARG A 210 -19.22 10.64 -4.51
C ARG A 210 -18.87 9.15 -4.47
N VAL A 211 -17.59 8.84 -4.30
CA VAL A 211 -17.05 7.47 -4.44
C VAL A 211 -16.69 6.85 -3.10
N LEU A 212 -16.05 7.62 -2.24
CA LEU A 212 -15.52 7.14 -0.97
C LEU A 212 -16.54 7.35 0.16
N PRO A 213 -16.57 6.44 1.16
CA PRO A 213 -17.43 6.64 2.33
C PRO A 213 -17.09 7.93 3.08
N ALA A 214 -18.10 8.69 3.52
CA ALA A 214 -17.92 9.93 4.24
C ALA A 214 -17.01 9.78 5.48
N ALA A 215 -17.09 8.64 6.19
CA ALA A 215 -16.23 8.35 7.34
C ALA A 215 -14.74 8.28 6.97
N VAL A 216 -14.40 7.84 5.76
CA VAL A 216 -13.00 7.81 5.27
C VAL A 216 -12.53 9.23 5.02
N LEU A 217 -13.37 10.06 4.38
CA LEU A 217 -13.02 11.45 4.08
C LEU A 217 -12.92 12.32 5.34
N ALA A 218 -13.81 12.09 6.31
CA ALA A 218 -13.82 12.78 7.61
C ALA A 218 -12.70 12.33 8.56
N ALA A 219 -12.05 11.19 8.30
CA ALA A 219 -10.95 10.73 9.14
C ALA A 219 -9.81 11.76 9.14
N PRO A 220 -9.18 12.03 10.30
CA PRO A 220 -8.10 13.00 10.40
C PRO A 220 -6.92 12.57 9.52
N THR A 221 -6.27 13.55 8.93
CA THR A 221 -5.01 13.35 8.20
C THR A 221 -3.87 13.36 9.21
N PRO A 222 -3.13 12.27 9.38
CA PRO A 222 -1.98 12.27 10.25
C PRO A 222 -0.84 13.13 9.67
N GLU A 223 0.07 13.56 10.52
CA GLU A 223 1.33 14.13 10.08
C GLU A 223 2.07 13.15 9.17
N GLU A 224 2.81 13.68 8.20
CA GLU A 224 3.46 12.87 7.18
C GLU A 224 4.37 11.79 7.78
N ALA A 225 5.17 12.14 8.79
CA ALA A 225 6.06 11.20 9.47
C ALA A 225 5.27 10.07 10.16
N ASP A 226 4.12 10.37 10.77
CA ASP A 226 3.25 9.39 11.42
C ASP A 226 2.61 8.45 10.39
N ALA A 227 2.14 9.02 9.27
CA ALA A 227 1.61 8.25 8.16
C ALA A 227 2.65 7.28 7.59
N GLN A 228 3.88 7.75 7.37
CA GLN A 228 4.98 6.93 6.86
C GLN A 228 5.35 5.82 7.86
N ARG A 229 5.42 6.10 9.18
CA ARG A 229 5.64 5.07 10.23
C ARG A 229 4.58 3.98 10.16
N GLU A 230 3.30 4.36 10.09
CA GLU A 230 2.23 3.36 10.04
C GLU A 230 2.26 2.55 8.74
N LEU A 231 2.58 3.16 7.59
CA LEU A 231 2.77 2.43 6.33
C LEU A 231 3.90 1.39 6.44
N ILE A 232 5.02 1.73 7.08
CA ILE A 232 6.13 0.79 7.34
C ILE A 232 5.70 -0.33 8.30
N ARG A 233 4.93 -0.03 9.37
CA ARG A 233 4.36 -1.06 10.25
C ARG A 233 3.46 -2.03 9.49
N ILE A 234 2.63 -1.52 8.59
CA ILE A 234 1.76 -2.34 7.74
C ILE A 234 2.59 -3.21 6.81
N ALA A 235 3.62 -2.66 6.17
CA ALA A 235 4.54 -3.42 5.33
C ALA A 235 5.25 -4.52 6.12
N ALA A 236 5.76 -4.22 7.32
CA ALA A 236 6.42 -5.19 8.20
C ALA A 236 5.46 -6.33 8.60
N ARG A 237 4.23 -6.03 8.97
CA ARG A 237 3.20 -7.04 9.26
C ARG A 237 2.89 -7.91 8.05
N ALA A 238 2.79 -7.31 6.87
CA ALA A 238 2.47 -8.04 5.63
C ALA A 238 3.62 -8.94 5.17
N LEU A 239 4.86 -8.50 5.33
CA LEU A 239 6.07 -9.23 4.92
C LEU A 239 6.57 -10.20 6.01
N GLY A 240 6.32 -9.89 7.29
CA GLY A 240 6.75 -10.64 8.46
C GLY A 240 8.23 -10.47 8.82
N ILE A 241 9.12 -10.57 7.85
CA ILE A 241 10.54 -10.24 7.91
C ILE A 241 10.93 -9.59 6.59
N ALA A 242 11.65 -8.49 6.66
CA ALA A 242 11.96 -7.68 5.48
C ALA A 242 13.20 -6.82 5.70
N THR A 243 13.96 -6.56 4.64
CA THR A 243 15.03 -5.57 4.65
C THR A 243 14.46 -4.15 4.61
N GLU A 244 15.32 -3.13 4.85
CA GLU A 244 14.93 -1.72 4.65
C GLU A 244 14.35 -1.51 3.26
N ARG A 245 14.99 -2.06 2.25
CA ARG A 245 14.56 -1.95 0.86
C ARG A 245 13.16 -2.54 0.65
N ASP A 246 12.86 -3.71 1.20
CA ASP A 246 11.56 -4.36 1.07
C ASP A 246 10.45 -3.55 1.76
N LEU A 247 10.72 -3.05 2.98
CA LEU A 247 9.79 -2.23 3.75
C LEU A 247 9.44 -0.93 3.03
N ARG A 248 10.45 -0.26 2.49
CA ARG A 248 10.32 0.98 1.73
C ARG A 248 9.56 0.76 0.43
N ASP A 249 9.91 -0.28 -0.29
CA ASP A 249 9.35 -0.59 -1.61
C ASP A 249 7.86 -0.94 -1.54
N TYR A 250 7.39 -1.52 -0.43
CA TYR A 250 6.00 -1.97 -0.26
C TYR A 250 4.97 -0.88 -0.56
N PHE A 251 5.24 0.35 -0.12
CA PHE A 251 4.41 1.54 -0.39
C PHE A 251 5.17 2.61 -1.18
N ARG A 252 6.28 2.30 -1.81
CA ARG A 252 7.11 3.25 -2.59
C ARG A 252 7.45 4.51 -1.80
N LEU A 253 7.95 4.34 -0.57
CA LEU A 253 8.45 5.46 0.23
C LEU A 253 9.83 5.91 -0.28
N ASP A 254 10.16 7.18 -0.08
CA ASP A 254 11.49 7.69 -0.35
C ASP A 254 12.54 7.03 0.56
N VAL A 255 13.78 6.94 0.07
CA VAL A 255 14.88 6.27 0.80
C VAL A 255 15.18 6.97 2.12
N ALA A 256 15.26 8.30 2.12
CA ALA A 256 15.61 9.09 3.30
C ALA A 256 14.49 9.00 4.35
N ASP A 257 13.24 9.18 3.92
CA ASP A 257 12.06 9.09 4.77
C ASP A 257 11.95 7.70 5.41
N ALA A 258 12.07 6.64 4.61
CA ALA A 258 11.95 5.27 5.09
C ALA A 258 13.02 4.92 6.13
N LYS A 259 14.28 5.29 5.88
CA LYS A 259 15.37 5.04 6.83
C LYS A 259 15.13 5.72 8.16
N ALA A 260 14.70 6.99 8.15
CA ALA A 260 14.38 7.72 9.37
C ALA A 260 13.23 7.05 10.14
N ARG A 261 12.14 6.69 9.46
CA ARG A 261 10.98 6.03 10.09
C ARG A 261 11.31 4.64 10.62
N ILE A 262 12.15 3.86 9.92
CA ILE A 262 12.58 2.54 10.40
C ILE A 262 13.43 2.69 11.68
N ALA A 263 14.35 3.66 11.74
CA ALA A 263 15.14 3.92 12.93
C ALA A 263 14.26 4.24 14.14
N GLU A 264 13.29 5.15 13.98
CA GLU A 264 12.31 5.51 15.01
C GLU A 264 11.52 4.28 15.48
N LEU A 265 11.04 3.44 14.56
CA LEU A 265 10.29 2.24 14.89
C LEU A 265 11.15 1.18 15.61
N VAL A 266 12.45 1.15 15.36
CA VAL A 266 13.40 0.29 16.11
C VAL A 266 13.59 0.83 17.51
N GLU A 267 13.76 2.15 17.70
CA GLU A 267 13.87 2.80 19.02
C GLU A 267 12.61 2.59 19.86
N GLU A 268 11.42 2.67 19.25
CA GLU A 268 10.13 2.37 19.89
C GLU A 268 9.93 0.88 20.21
N GLY A 269 10.79 -0.01 19.70
CA GLY A 269 10.62 -1.46 19.80
C GLY A 269 9.48 -2.03 18.94
N ALA A 270 8.94 -1.24 18.02
CA ALA A 270 7.92 -1.66 17.06
C ALA A 270 8.49 -2.51 15.92
N LEU A 271 9.79 -2.38 15.64
CA LEU A 271 10.57 -3.23 14.76
C LEU A 271 11.79 -3.78 15.48
N ALA A 272 12.09 -5.06 15.30
CA ALA A 272 13.28 -5.69 15.83
C ALA A 272 14.29 -5.97 14.70
N PRO A 273 15.48 -5.35 14.70
CA PRO A 273 16.52 -5.68 13.74
C PRO A 273 17.07 -7.08 14.01
N VAL A 274 17.32 -7.86 12.94
CA VAL A 274 17.81 -9.23 13.01
C VAL A 274 18.79 -9.52 11.86
N GLU A 275 19.72 -10.44 12.09
CA GLU A 275 20.57 -10.98 11.03
C GLU A 275 19.94 -12.23 10.41
N VAL A 276 19.99 -12.36 9.10
CA VAL A 276 19.59 -13.57 8.38
C VAL A 276 20.84 -14.25 7.81
N ALA A 277 21.07 -15.50 8.18
CA ALA A 277 22.24 -16.25 7.71
C ALA A 277 22.28 -16.29 6.17
N GLY A 278 23.41 -15.83 5.60
CA GLY A 278 23.60 -15.74 4.15
C GLY A 278 23.06 -14.46 3.49
N SER A 279 22.52 -13.51 4.26
CA SER A 279 22.18 -12.17 3.77
C SER A 279 23.19 -11.15 4.30
N PRO A 280 23.69 -10.23 3.48
CA PRO A 280 24.52 -9.12 3.95
C PRO A 280 23.69 -8.01 4.61
N ASP A 281 22.38 -7.96 4.35
CA ASP A 281 21.50 -6.89 4.82
C ASP A 281 20.85 -7.26 6.15
N ILE A 282 20.72 -6.25 7.01
CA ILE A 282 19.89 -6.34 8.22
C ILE A 282 18.43 -6.45 7.80
N ALA A 283 17.72 -7.39 8.39
CA ALA A 283 16.29 -7.53 8.27
C ALA A 283 15.58 -7.03 9.55
N TYR A 284 14.32 -6.69 9.40
CA TYR A 284 13.46 -6.21 10.47
C TYR A 284 12.26 -7.13 10.62
N LEU A 285 11.93 -7.44 11.86
CA LEU A 285 10.76 -8.24 12.25
C LEU A 285 9.72 -7.35 12.91
N ASP A 286 8.45 -7.62 12.61
CA ASP A 286 7.36 -7.21 13.49
C ASP A 286 7.35 -8.15 14.72
N PRO A 287 7.60 -7.65 15.95
CA PRO A 287 7.63 -8.50 17.14
C PRO A 287 6.31 -9.24 17.40
N ALA A 288 5.17 -8.64 17.03
CA ALA A 288 3.85 -9.26 17.15
C ALA A 288 3.67 -10.46 16.21
N GLY A 289 4.30 -10.45 15.03
CA GLY A 289 4.30 -11.56 14.07
C GLY A 289 5.10 -12.79 14.55
N ARG A 290 6.09 -12.57 15.41
CA ARG A 290 6.93 -13.65 15.97
C ARG A 290 6.13 -14.66 16.83
N ALA A 291 5.06 -14.20 17.47
CA ALA A 291 4.20 -15.05 18.30
C ALA A 291 3.43 -16.12 17.51
N GLY A 292 3.11 -15.84 16.23
CA GLY A 292 2.37 -16.77 15.35
C GLY A 292 3.23 -17.87 14.71
N SER A 293 4.57 -17.77 14.78
CA SER A 293 5.50 -18.68 14.10
C SER A 293 5.93 -19.91 14.93
N LYS A 294 5.38 -20.10 16.13
CA LYS A 294 5.65 -21.33 16.90
C LYS A 294 5.12 -22.53 16.13
N PRO A 295 5.94 -23.57 15.85
CA PRO A 295 5.45 -24.76 15.17
C PRO A 295 4.32 -25.37 16.00
N ARG A 296 3.12 -25.53 15.40
CA ARG A 296 2.09 -26.38 16.00
C ARG A 296 2.71 -27.74 16.20
N ARG A 297 2.94 -28.12 17.45
CA ARG A 297 3.31 -29.49 17.79
C ARG A 297 2.25 -30.40 17.16
N SER A 298 2.64 -31.16 16.14
CA SER A 298 1.83 -32.24 15.64
C SER A 298 1.63 -33.21 16.80
N SER A 299 0.43 -33.25 17.36
CA SER A 299 0.04 -34.38 18.23
C SER A 299 0.02 -35.59 17.31
N ARG A 300 1.12 -36.37 17.31
CA ARG A 300 1.09 -37.73 16.80
C ARG A 300 0.07 -38.44 17.67
N ARG A 301 -1.11 -38.71 17.17
CA ARG A 301 -1.99 -39.73 17.74
C ARG A 301 -1.27 -41.04 17.57
N SER A 302 -0.80 -41.54 18.69
CA SER A 302 -0.40 -42.95 18.81
C SER A 302 -1.67 -43.77 18.63
N THR A 303 -1.83 -44.40 17.46
CA THR A 303 -2.73 -45.52 17.29
C THR A 303 -2.03 -46.78 17.86
N ARG A 304 -2.54 -47.24 18.95
CA ARG A 304 -2.37 -48.66 19.35
C ARG A 304 -3.48 -49.47 18.72
#